data_e3d8daa4b5089c91f99afc8a54063ff9
#
_entry.id   e3d8daa4b5089c91f99afc8a54063ff9
#
_cell.length_a   1.000
_cell.length_b   1.000
_cell.length_c   1.000
_cell.angle_alpha   90.00
_cell.angle_beta   90.00
_cell.angle_gamma   90.00
#
_symmetry.space_group_name_H-M   'P 1'
#
loop_
_entity.id
_entity.type
_entity.pdbx_description
1 polymer ?
#
loop_
_entity_poly.entity_id
_entity_poly.type
_entity_poly.pdbx_seq_one_letter_code
_entity_poly.pdbx_strand_id
1 'polypeptide(L)'
;RWLPGAMDLSVPGAFAMTEIGHGSDVASIATTATYDEATQEFVIHTPFKGAWKDYLGNAALHGRAATVFAQLITRGVNHGVHCFYVPIRDEEGAFLPGVGGEDDGLKGGLNGIDNGRLHFTQVRIPRTNLLNRYGDVAEDGTYSSPIASPGRRFFTMLGTLVQGRVSLSLAATTASFLGLHGALAYAEQRRQFKASDPQREEVLPVSYTHL
;
A
#
# COMPACT_ATOMS: atom_id res chain seq x y z
N ARG A 1 -1.41 -12.66 18.24
CA ARG A 1 -1.77 -13.86 17.50
C ARG A 1 -1.01 -13.98 16.17
N TRP A 2 -0.99 -12.95 15.33
CA TRP A 2 -0.41 -13.00 13.98
C TRP A 2 1.07 -12.59 13.88
N LEU A 3 1.58 -11.92 14.92
CA LEU A 3 2.92 -11.32 14.91
C LEU A 3 4.07 -12.32 14.72
N PRO A 4 4.07 -13.52 15.34
CA PRO A 4 5.16 -14.45 15.13
C PRO A 4 5.38 -14.81 13.67
N GLY A 5 4.33 -15.22 12.94
CA GLY A 5 4.45 -15.59 11.54
C GLY A 5 4.82 -14.43 10.60
N ALA A 6 4.49 -13.18 10.98
CA ALA A 6 4.97 -12.01 10.26
C ALA A 6 6.44 -11.70 10.52
N MET A 7 6.93 -11.96 11.74
CA MET A 7 8.32 -11.68 12.12
C MET A 7 9.32 -12.69 11.58
N ASP A 8 8.95 -13.97 11.54
CA ASP A 8 9.80 -15.05 11.03
C ASP A 8 9.60 -15.30 9.50
N LEU A 9 8.71 -14.51 8.87
CA LEU A 9 8.34 -14.60 7.45
C LEU A 9 7.69 -15.92 7.04
N SER A 10 7.24 -16.75 7.98
CA SER A 10 6.46 -17.95 7.66
C SER A 10 5.08 -17.61 7.06
N VAL A 11 4.60 -16.39 7.33
CA VAL A 11 3.38 -15.83 6.72
C VAL A 11 3.73 -14.50 6.05
N PRO A 12 4.25 -14.52 4.81
CA PRO A 12 4.47 -13.30 4.05
C PRO A 12 3.13 -12.59 3.81
N GLY A 13 3.12 -11.27 4.06
CA GLY A 13 1.90 -10.47 4.03
C GLY A 13 1.85 -9.48 2.89
N ALA A 14 0.62 -9.04 2.55
CA ALA A 14 0.34 -7.93 1.68
C ALA A 14 -0.37 -6.81 2.45
N PHE A 15 -0.12 -5.54 2.05
CA PHE A 15 -0.79 -4.37 2.62
C PHE A 15 -1.86 -3.87 1.64
N ALA A 16 -3.11 -4.33 1.83
CA ALA A 16 -4.20 -4.17 0.87
C ALA A 16 -5.08 -2.96 1.21
N MET A 17 -4.62 -1.74 0.93
CA MET A 17 -5.34 -0.49 1.18
C MET A 17 -5.86 0.15 -0.10
N THR A 18 -4.97 0.53 -1.01
CA THR A 18 -5.28 1.24 -2.26
C THR A 18 -6.22 0.43 -3.16
N GLU A 19 -7.19 1.10 -3.76
CA GLU A 19 -8.07 0.54 -4.78
C GLU A 19 -7.80 1.18 -6.13
N ILE A 20 -8.14 0.51 -7.24
CA ILE A 20 -7.99 1.06 -8.60
C ILE A 20 -8.62 2.46 -8.70
N GLY A 21 -9.81 2.65 -8.13
CA GLY A 21 -10.53 3.92 -8.14
C GLY A 21 -10.14 4.91 -7.05
N HIS A 22 -9.41 4.50 -6.02
CA HIS A 22 -9.10 5.31 -4.83
C HIS A 22 -7.65 5.14 -4.38
N GLY A 23 -6.73 5.80 -5.08
CA GLY A 23 -5.31 5.83 -4.73
C GLY A 23 -4.96 6.92 -3.72
N SER A 24 -5.52 8.11 -3.87
CA SER A 24 -5.28 9.27 -2.99
C SER A 24 -6.33 9.39 -1.88
N ASP A 25 -7.61 9.30 -2.23
CA ASP A 25 -8.71 9.33 -1.26
C ASP A 25 -9.03 7.91 -0.75
N VAL A 26 -8.14 7.39 0.06
CA VAL A 26 -8.28 6.04 0.67
C VAL A 26 -9.31 5.99 1.80
N ALA A 27 -9.88 7.12 2.22
CA ALA A 27 -11.02 7.13 3.14
C ALA A 27 -12.32 6.71 2.43
N SER A 28 -12.38 6.86 1.11
CA SER A 28 -13.56 6.56 0.27
C SER A 28 -13.47 5.21 -0.46
N ILE A 29 -12.58 4.31 -0.05
CA ILE A 29 -12.52 2.95 -0.62
C ILE A 29 -13.88 2.26 -0.54
N ALA A 30 -14.19 1.43 -1.53
CA ALA A 30 -15.50 0.80 -1.67
C ALA A 30 -15.56 -0.65 -1.15
N THR A 31 -14.43 -1.32 -0.91
CA THR A 31 -14.39 -2.63 -0.25
C THR A 31 -15.04 -2.53 1.12
N THR A 32 -15.95 -3.45 1.43
CA THR A 32 -16.69 -3.49 2.69
C THR A 32 -16.29 -4.67 3.55
N ALA A 33 -16.49 -4.52 4.86
CA ALA A 33 -16.41 -5.56 5.86
C ALA A 33 -17.70 -5.49 6.70
N THR A 34 -18.68 -6.29 6.37
CA THR A 34 -19.98 -6.30 7.04
C THR A 34 -19.99 -7.36 8.13
N TYR A 35 -20.31 -6.95 9.35
CA TYR A 35 -20.41 -7.86 10.48
C TYR A 35 -21.70 -8.66 10.43
N ASP A 36 -21.58 -9.97 10.58
CA ASP A 36 -22.66 -10.93 10.70
C ASP A 36 -22.74 -11.41 12.17
N GLU A 37 -23.75 -10.92 12.89
CA GLU A 37 -23.94 -11.23 14.32
C GLU A 37 -24.22 -12.72 14.56
N ALA A 38 -24.90 -13.38 13.62
CA ALA A 38 -25.30 -14.78 13.79
C ALA A 38 -24.10 -15.74 13.75
N THR A 39 -23.09 -15.43 12.93
CA THR A 39 -21.88 -16.24 12.80
C THR A 39 -20.66 -15.64 13.50
N GLN A 40 -20.78 -14.40 14.00
CA GLN A 40 -19.68 -13.62 14.58
C GLN A 40 -18.48 -13.47 13.64
N GLU A 41 -18.78 -13.21 12.37
CA GLU A 41 -17.80 -13.06 11.31
C GLU A 41 -17.95 -11.71 10.61
N PHE A 42 -16.85 -11.23 10.01
CA PHE A 42 -16.92 -10.19 9.00
C PHE A 42 -16.95 -10.80 7.60
N VAL A 43 -17.81 -10.27 6.76
CA VAL A 43 -17.90 -10.61 5.34
C VAL A 43 -17.18 -9.52 4.56
N ILE A 44 -16.01 -9.85 4.01
CA ILE A 44 -15.23 -8.95 3.16
C ILE A 44 -15.72 -9.05 1.73
N HIS A 45 -16.04 -7.92 1.12
CA HIS A 45 -16.59 -7.89 -0.24
C HIS A 45 -16.08 -6.72 -1.05
N THR A 46 -15.63 -6.99 -2.27
CA THR A 46 -15.24 -6.02 -3.29
C THR A 46 -16.38 -5.89 -4.31
N PRO A 47 -17.15 -4.78 -4.29
CA PRO A 47 -18.42 -4.70 -5.02
C PRO A 47 -18.29 -4.59 -6.54
N PHE A 48 -17.17 -4.07 -7.06
CA PHE A 48 -16.92 -3.86 -8.49
C PHE A 48 -15.41 -3.71 -8.77
N LYS A 49 -15.00 -3.78 -10.03
CA LYS A 49 -13.58 -3.80 -10.44
C LYS A 49 -12.81 -2.55 -9.97
N GLY A 50 -13.41 -1.37 -9.93
CA GLY A 50 -12.76 -0.15 -9.40
C GLY A 50 -12.42 -0.22 -7.91
N ALA A 51 -13.04 -1.14 -7.15
CA ALA A 51 -12.74 -1.43 -5.76
C ALA A 51 -11.71 -2.54 -5.55
N TRP A 52 -11.17 -3.12 -6.61
CA TRP A 52 -10.09 -4.09 -6.49
C TRP A 52 -8.88 -3.42 -5.86
N LYS A 53 -8.27 -4.08 -4.89
CA LYS A 53 -7.03 -3.65 -4.28
C LYS A 53 -5.91 -3.73 -5.31
N ASP A 54 -5.07 -2.70 -5.42
CA ASP A 54 -4.08 -2.59 -6.48
C ASP A 54 -2.73 -2.08 -5.98
N TYR A 55 -1.68 -2.32 -6.74
CA TYR A 55 -0.29 -1.96 -6.44
C TYR A 55 0.29 -2.65 -5.20
N LEU A 56 -0.20 -3.83 -4.87
CA LEU A 56 0.12 -4.52 -3.62
C LEU A 56 1.39 -5.37 -3.76
N GLY A 57 2.38 -5.11 -2.93
CA GLY A 57 3.51 -6.02 -2.76
C GLY A 57 3.04 -7.38 -2.23
N ASN A 58 3.62 -8.46 -2.73
CA ASN A 58 3.34 -9.86 -2.40
C ASN A 58 1.95 -10.37 -2.78
N ALA A 59 1.16 -9.62 -3.54
CA ALA A 59 -0.23 -10.01 -3.80
C ALA A 59 -0.40 -10.99 -4.95
N ALA A 60 0.44 -10.92 -5.99
CA ALA A 60 0.29 -11.80 -7.15
C ALA A 60 0.73 -13.24 -6.86
N LEU A 61 1.76 -13.45 -6.03
CA LEU A 61 2.36 -14.78 -5.85
C LEU A 61 2.62 -15.17 -4.39
N HIS A 62 3.34 -14.34 -3.62
CA HIS A 62 3.96 -14.79 -2.38
C HIS A 62 3.11 -14.59 -1.11
N GLY A 63 2.20 -13.63 -1.09
CA GLY A 63 1.42 -13.30 0.11
C GLY A 63 0.48 -14.43 0.54
N ARG A 64 0.58 -14.83 1.81
CA ARG A 64 -0.29 -15.83 2.46
C ARG A 64 -1.46 -15.18 3.18
N ALA A 65 -1.28 -13.93 3.64
CA ALA A 65 -2.29 -13.12 4.29
C ALA A 65 -2.18 -11.66 3.85
N ALA A 66 -3.24 -10.89 4.06
CA ALA A 66 -3.24 -9.46 3.81
C ALA A 66 -3.82 -8.70 4.99
N THR A 67 -3.29 -7.50 5.25
CA THR A 67 -3.97 -6.48 6.03
C THR A 67 -4.88 -5.69 5.09
N VAL A 68 -6.17 -6.02 5.11
CA VAL A 68 -7.18 -5.46 4.20
C VAL A 68 -7.88 -4.28 4.86
N PHE A 69 -7.83 -3.12 4.22
CA PHE A 69 -8.61 -1.95 4.61
C PHE A 69 -9.96 -1.98 3.93
N ALA A 70 -11.03 -1.86 4.73
CA ALA A 70 -12.41 -1.92 4.26
C ALA A 70 -13.32 -1.04 5.12
N GLN A 71 -14.46 -0.62 4.56
CA GLN A 71 -15.51 0.07 5.29
C GLN A 71 -16.15 -0.91 6.27
N LEU A 72 -16.01 -0.65 7.57
CA LEU A 72 -16.62 -1.47 8.61
C LEU A 72 -18.12 -1.15 8.74
N ILE A 73 -18.95 -2.13 8.48
CA ILE A 73 -20.40 -2.01 8.59
C ILE A 73 -20.91 -2.98 9.65
N THR A 74 -21.63 -2.47 10.66
CA THR A 74 -22.33 -3.29 11.65
C THR A 74 -23.68 -2.68 11.96
N ARG A 75 -24.72 -3.50 12.12
CA ARG A 75 -26.10 -3.07 12.35
C ARG A 75 -26.59 -2.02 11.34
N GLY A 76 -26.16 -2.13 10.08
CA GLY A 76 -26.51 -1.20 9.01
C GLY A 76 -25.80 0.16 9.05
N VAL A 77 -24.90 0.40 10.02
CA VAL A 77 -24.13 1.65 10.14
C VAL A 77 -22.71 1.46 9.63
N ASN A 78 -22.27 2.37 8.77
CA ASN A 78 -20.88 2.43 8.31
C ASN A 78 -20.04 3.27 9.30
N HIS A 79 -19.03 2.65 9.90
CA HIS A 79 -18.11 3.25 10.85
C HIS A 79 -16.80 3.75 10.21
N GLY A 80 -16.71 3.72 8.88
CA GLY A 80 -15.53 4.13 8.12
C GLY A 80 -14.49 3.01 7.99
N VAL A 81 -13.34 3.37 7.43
CA VAL A 81 -12.28 2.42 7.13
C VAL A 81 -11.65 1.84 8.38
N HIS A 82 -11.55 0.51 8.42
CA HIS A 82 -10.83 -0.27 9.42
C HIS A 82 -9.92 -1.29 8.74
N CYS A 83 -9.03 -1.89 9.51
CA CYS A 83 -8.04 -2.84 9.02
C CYS A 83 -8.34 -4.25 9.53
N PHE A 84 -8.32 -5.23 8.63
CA PHE A 84 -8.64 -6.63 8.90
C PHE A 84 -7.51 -7.54 8.48
N TYR A 85 -7.21 -8.55 9.28
CA TYR A 85 -6.32 -9.62 8.88
C TYR A 85 -7.10 -10.66 8.08
N VAL A 86 -6.76 -10.83 6.82
CA VAL A 86 -7.45 -11.75 5.88
C VAL A 86 -6.43 -12.77 5.36
N PRO A 87 -6.55 -14.06 5.66
CA PRO A 87 -5.85 -15.10 4.93
C PRO A 87 -6.25 -15.07 3.46
N ILE A 88 -5.28 -15.16 2.55
CA ILE A 88 -5.53 -15.07 1.10
C ILE A 88 -5.11 -16.31 0.33
N ARG A 89 -4.15 -17.09 0.84
CA ARG A 89 -3.71 -18.34 0.21
C ARG A 89 -3.51 -19.45 1.21
N ASP A 90 -3.66 -20.68 0.74
CA ASP A 90 -3.33 -21.91 1.46
C ASP A 90 -1.82 -22.20 1.47
N GLU A 91 -1.43 -23.37 1.98
CA GLU A 91 -0.03 -23.79 2.07
C GLU A 91 0.59 -24.08 0.70
N GLU A 92 -0.19 -24.45 -0.27
CA GLU A 92 0.18 -24.74 -1.65
C GLU A 92 0.29 -23.47 -2.51
N GLY A 93 -0.14 -22.31 -1.99
CA GLY A 93 -0.11 -21.01 -2.66
C GLY A 93 -1.36 -20.69 -3.50
N ALA A 94 -2.38 -21.55 -3.48
CA ALA A 94 -3.65 -21.29 -4.16
C ALA A 94 -4.50 -20.27 -3.38
N PHE A 95 -5.24 -19.42 -4.08
CA PHE A 95 -6.17 -18.51 -3.44
C PHE A 95 -7.26 -19.26 -2.67
N LEU A 96 -7.55 -18.79 -1.47
CA LEU A 96 -8.67 -19.31 -0.66
C LEU A 96 -10.03 -18.97 -1.30
N PRO A 97 -11.09 -19.74 -0.99
CA PRO A 97 -12.41 -19.49 -1.55
C PRO A 97 -12.88 -18.03 -1.40
N GLY A 98 -13.32 -17.45 -2.51
CA GLY A 98 -13.79 -16.07 -2.55
C GLY A 98 -12.66 -15.01 -2.69
N VAL A 99 -11.41 -15.39 -2.54
CA VAL A 99 -10.26 -14.52 -2.83
C VAL A 99 -9.84 -14.70 -4.28
N GLY A 100 -9.54 -13.60 -4.95
CA GLY A 100 -8.94 -13.62 -6.29
C GLY A 100 -7.91 -12.52 -6.43
N GLY A 101 -7.08 -12.63 -7.47
CA GLY A 101 -6.05 -11.65 -7.74
C GLY A 101 -5.45 -11.79 -9.13
N GLU A 102 -4.70 -10.75 -9.51
CA GLU A 102 -3.98 -10.65 -10.79
C GLU A 102 -2.58 -10.12 -10.54
N ASP A 103 -1.62 -10.51 -11.38
CA ASP A 103 -0.30 -9.88 -11.46
C ASP A 103 -0.41 -8.53 -12.18
N ASP A 104 0.31 -7.50 -11.72
CA ASP A 104 0.31 -6.18 -12.36
C ASP A 104 1.12 -6.13 -13.67
N GLY A 105 1.82 -7.21 -14.01
CA GLY A 105 2.64 -7.31 -15.20
C GLY A 105 3.98 -6.57 -15.10
N LEU A 106 4.58 -6.28 -16.25
CA LEU A 106 5.86 -5.60 -16.33
C LEU A 106 5.74 -4.15 -15.89
N LYS A 107 6.68 -3.72 -15.07
CA LYS A 107 6.79 -2.34 -14.54
C LYS A 107 7.97 -1.61 -15.17
N GLY A 108 8.00 -0.29 -15.06
CA GLY A 108 9.12 0.54 -15.48
C GLY A 108 10.41 0.34 -14.67
N GLY A 109 10.34 -0.37 -13.56
CA GLY A 109 11.46 -0.76 -12.69
C GLY A 109 10.99 -1.74 -11.63
N LEU A 110 11.93 -2.29 -10.85
CA LEU A 110 11.66 -3.22 -9.74
C LEU A 110 10.87 -4.46 -10.18
N ASN A 111 11.14 -5.02 -11.36
CA ASN A 111 10.42 -6.18 -11.89
C ASN A 111 10.65 -7.48 -11.09
N GLY A 112 11.65 -7.52 -10.21
CA GLY A 112 11.84 -8.62 -9.28
C GLY A 112 10.95 -8.59 -8.04
N ILE A 113 10.15 -7.53 -7.86
CA ILE A 113 9.19 -7.43 -6.75
C ILE A 113 7.83 -7.92 -7.24
N ASP A 114 7.24 -8.86 -6.50
CA ASP A 114 5.86 -9.32 -6.67
C ASP A 114 4.90 -8.16 -6.40
N ASN A 115 4.19 -7.70 -7.42
CA ASN A 115 3.10 -6.73 -7.30
C ASN A 115 1.84 -7.27 -7.98
N GLY A 116 0.70 -7.02 -7.35
CA GLY A 116 -0.57 -7.49 -7.91
C GLY A 116 -1.79 -6.89 -7.27
N ARG A 117 -2.92 -7.39 -7.71
CA ARG A 117 -4.26 -7.02 -7.29
C ARG A 117 -4.89 -8.09 -6.45
N LEU A 118 -5.82 -7.69 -5.59
CA LEU A 118 -6.67 -8.59 -4.83
C LEU A 118 -8.13 -8.13 -4.90
N HIS A 119 -9.04 -9.08 -4.94
CA HIS A 119 -10.47 -8.84 -4.77
C HIS A 119 -11.11 -9.93 -3.93
N PHE A 120 -12.24 -9.61 -3.31
CA PHE A 120 -12.91 -10.46 -2.34
C PHE A 120 -14.38 -10.62 -2.69
N THR A 121 -14.84 -11.85 -2.79
CA THR A 121 -16.25 -12.19 -3.04
C THR A 121 -16.80 -12.91 -1.82
N GLN A 122 -17.45 -12.16 -0.92
CA GLN A 122 -18.08 -12.68 0.29
C GLN A 122 -17.14 -13.53 1.17
N VAL A 123 -15.88 -13.09 1.32
CA VAL A 123 -14.88 -13.79 2.13
C VAL A 123 -15.20 -13.61 3.60
N ARG A 124 -15.42 -14.71 4.31
CA ARG A 124 -15.74 -14.73 5.74
C ARG A 124 -14.48 -14.86 6.57
N ILE A 125 -14.35 -13.99 7.56
CA ILE A 125 -13.26 -14.01 8.53
C ILE A 125 -13.83 -13.88 9.96
N PRO A 126 -13.24 -14.54 10.95
CA PRO A 126 -13.66 -14.40 12.35
C PRO A 126 -13.65 -12.93 12.81
N ARG A 127 -14.56 -12.57 13.70
CA ARG A 127 -14.62 -11.24 14.34
C ARG A 127 -13.25 -10.80 14.90
N THR A 128 -12.51 -11.74 15.46
CA THR A 128 -11.18 -11.51 16.05
C THR A 128 -10.08 -11.16 15.02
N ASN A 129 -10.38 -11.18 13.73
CA ASN A 129 -9.47 -10.73 12.67
C ASN A 129 -9.55 -9.22 12.41
N LEU A 130 -10.48 -8.51 13.03
CA LEU A 130 -10.44 -7.05 13.11
C LEU A 130 -9.20 -6.64 13.91
N LEU A 131 -8.34 -5.77 13.34
CA LEU A 131 -7.23 -5.16 14.07
C LEU A 131 -7.77 -4.03 14.95
N ASN A 132 -8.24 -4.38 16.12
CA ASN A 132 -9.18 -3.62 16.95
C ASN A 132 -8.56 -2.53 17.85
N ARG A 133 -7.30 -2.13 17.60
CA ARG A 133 -6.62 -1.13 18.43
C ARG A 133 -7.38 0.21 18.52
N TYR A 134 -8.05 0.60 17.45
CA TYR A 134 -8.70 1.91 17.32
C TYR A 134 -10.22 1.85 17.12
N GLY A 135 -10.78 0.67 17.07
CA GLY A 135 -12.22 0.43 16.97
C GLY A 135 -12.51 -1.05 17.03
N ASP A 136 -13.53 -1.44 17.75
CA ASP A 136 -13.90 -2.83 17.97
C ASP A 136 -15.41 -3.05 17.77
N VAL A 137 -15.79 -4.29 17.48
CA VAL A 137 -17.17 -4.74 17.37
C VAL A 137 -17.36 -5.87 18.37
N ALA A 138 -18.29 -5.68 19.32
CA ALA A 138 -18.66 -6.72 20.27
C ALA A 138 -19.44 -7.86 19.59
N GLU A 139 -19.61 -8.99 20.28
CA GLU A 139 -20.32 -10.16 19.75
C GLU A 139 -21.76 -9.84 19.29
N ASP A 140 -22.42 -8.93 19.99
CA ASP A 140 -23.74 -8.43 19.66
C ASP A 140 -23.79 -7.38 18.56
N GLY A 141 -22.66 -7.11 17.88
CA GLY A 141 -22.56 -6.12 16.82
C GLY A 141 -22.41 -4.67 17.28
N THR A 142 -22.33 -4.42 18.59
CA THR A 142 -22.12 -3.06 19.11
C THR A 142 -20.72 -2.57 18.77
N TYR A 143 -20.62 -1.43 18.07
CA TYR A 143 -19.36 -0.80 17.74
C TYR A 143 -18.88 0.13 18.85
N SER A 144 -17.59 0.13 19.12
CA SER A 144 -16.93 1.05 20.06
C SER A 144 -15.59 1.54 19.53
N SER A 145 -15.19 2.76 19.91
CA SER A 145 -13.88 3.32 19.56
C SER A 145 -13.45 4.34 20.61
N PRO A 146 -12.16 4.34 21.01
CA PRO A 146 -11.61 5.39 21.86
C PRO A 146 -11.47 6.74 21.14
N ILE A 147 -11.62 6.76 19.80
CA ILE A 147 -11.50 7.95 18.97
C ILE A 147 -12.85 8.22 18.29
N ALA A 148 -13.58 9.22 18.78
CA ALA A 148 -14.92 9.52 18.31
C ALA A 148 -14.97 9.95 16.82
N SER A 149 -13.99 10.74 16.35
CA SER A 149 -13.93 11.22 14.96
C SER A 149 -13.45 10.13 14.02
N PRO A 150 -14.23 9.70 13.00
CA PRO A 150 -13.82 8.71 12.01
C PRO A 150 -12.54 9.11 11.25
N GLY A 151 -12.44 10.37 10.82
CA GLY A 151 -11.27 10.88 10.12
C GLY A 151 -10.01 10.84 11.00
N ARG A 152 -10.09 11.31 12.26
CA ARG A 152 -8.97 11.25 13.19
C ARG A 152 -8.54 9.81 13.47
N ARG A 153 -9.49 8.90 13.63
CA ARG A 153 -9.21 7.46 13.81
C ARG A 153 -8.47 6.89 12.61
N PHE A 154 -8.95 7.17 11.39
CA PHE A 154 -8.33 6.71 10.16
C PHE A 154 -6.87 7.22 10.03
N PHE A 155 -6.64 8.52 10.20
CA PHE A 155 -5.27 9.07 10.14
C PHE A 155 -4.36 8.55 11.26
N THR A 156 -4.91 8.23 12.43
CA THR A 156 -4.14 7.59 13.50
C THR A 156 -3.70 6.18 13.11
N MET A 157 -4.57 5.40 12.44
CA MET A 157 -4.19 4.09 11.90
C MET A 157 -3.10 4.20 10.84
N LEU A 158 -3.12 5.23 10.00
CA LEU A 158 -2.10 5.46 8.97
C LEU A 158 -0.77 5.97 9.52
N GLY A 159 -0.66 6.27 10.80
CA GLY A 159 0.59 6.69 11.45
C GLY A 159 1.74 5.70 11.26
N THR A 160 1.45 4.42 11.07
CA THR A 160 2.45 3.39 10.75
C THR A 160 3.20 3.64 9.43
N LEU A 161 2.64 4.42 8.50
CA LEU A 161 3.26 4.72 7.20
C LEU A 161 4.30 5.87 7.28
N VAL A 162 4.40 6.57 8.41
CA VAL A 162 5.31 7.73 8.56
C VAL A 162 6.77 7.32 8.36
N GLN A 163 7.19 6.20 8.94
CA GLN A 163 8.55 5.70 8.79
C GLN A 163 8.90 5.40 7.32
N GLY A 164 7.99 4.75 6.59
CA GLY A 164 8.17 4.48 5.16
C GLY A 164 8.30 5.75 4.33
N ARG A 165 7.53 6.80 4.63
CA ARG A 165 7.62 8.10 3.94
C ARG A 165 8.96 8.78 4.16
N VAL A 166 9.49 8.75 5.38
CA VAL A 166 10.83 9.27 5.70
C VAL A 166 11.89 8.49 4.94
N SER A 167 11.82 7.16 4.93
CA SER A 167 12.76 6.29 4.21
C SER A 167 12.75 6.53 2.70
N LEU A 168 11.57 6.70 2.10
CA LEU A 168 11.45 7.02 0.67
C LEU A 168 12.02 8.41 0.34
N SER A 169 11.84 9.40 1.19
CA SER A 169 12.44 10.73 1.01
C SER A 169 13.96 10.64 1.03
N LEU A 170 14.53 9.86 1.95
CA LEU A 170 15.97 9.63 2.03
C LEU A 170 16.49 8.89 0.78
N ALA A 171 15.81 7.86 0.31
CA ALA A 171 16.17 7.12 -0.90
C ALA A 171 16.16 8.04 -2.14
N ALA A 172 15.12 8.88 -2.28
CA ALA A 172 15.02 9.87 -3.36
C ALA A 172 16.17 10.89 -3.32
N THR A 173 16.52 11.39 -2.13
CA THR A 173 17.65 12.31 -1.93
C THR A 173 18.97 11.64 -2.33
N THR A 174 19.20 10.40 -1.91
CA THR A 174 20.40 9.64 -2.27
C THR A 174 20.51 9.42 -3.78
N ALA A 175 19.41 9.04 -4.43
CA ALA A 175 19.37 8.90 -5.90
C ALA A 175 19.67 10.23 -6.61
N SER A 176 19.16 11.36 -6.07
CA SER A 176 19.44 12.69 -6.60
C SER A 176 20.93 13.05 -6.51
N PHE A 177 21.61 12.72 -5.41
CA PHE A 177 23.05 12.92 -5.29
C PHE A 177 23.84 12.09 -6.31
N LEU A 178 23.47 10.84 -6.54
CA LEU A 178 24.13 10.00 -7.56
C LEU A 178 23.92 10.58 -8.96
N GLY A 179 22.71 11.02 -9.28
CA GLY A 179 22.41 11.68 -10.56
C GLY A 179 23.19 12.99 -10.73
N LEU A 180 23.25 13.82 -9.69
CA LEU A 180 24.00 15.06 -9.72
C LEU A 180 25.52 14.83 -9.87
N HIS A 181 26.07 13.84 -9.17
CA HIS A 181 27.48 13.47 -9.33
C HIS A 181 27.81 13.09 -10.77
N GLY A 182 27.00 12.24 -11.39
CA GLY A 182 27.18 11.88 -12.80
C GLY A 182 27.04 13.08 -13.75
N ALA A 183 26.07 13.96 -13.51
CA ALA A 183 25.86 15.17 -14.30
C ALA A 183 27.05 16.14 -14.21
N LEU A 184 27.59 16.36 -13.02
CA LEU A 184 28.77 17.21 -12.80
C LEU A 184 30.01 16.61 -13.48
N ALA A 185 30.29 15.33 -13.27
CA ALA A 185 31.42 14.64 -13.89
C ALA A 185 31.35 14.70 -15.42
N TYR A 186 30.15 14.57 -16.01
CA TYR A 186 29.94 14.75 -17.45
C TYR A 186 30.18 16.22 -17.88
N ALA A 187 29.61 17.18 -17.14
CA ALA A 187 29.71 18.59 -17.45
C ALA A 187 31.17 19.10 -17.44
N GLU A 188 32.01 18.58 -16.52
CA GLU A 188 33.45 18.90 -16.48
C GLU A 188 34.25 18.40 -17.71
N GLN A 189 33.74 17.42 -18.42
CA GLN A 189 34.38 16.84 -19.58
C GLN A 189 33.77 17.32 -20.88
N ARG A 190 32.48 17.57 -20.92
CA ARG A 190 31.74 17.98 -22.10
C ARG A 190 32.06 19.41 -22.47
N ARG A 191 32.59 19.60 -23.69
CA ARG A 191 32.87 20.92 -24.28
C ARG A 191 31.76 21.28 -25.24
N GLN A 192 31.23 22.48 -25.10
CA GLN A 192 30.27 23.11 -26.02
C GLN A 192 30.31 24.62 -25.80
N PHE A 193 29.96 25.34 -26.84
CA PHE A 193 29.95 26.80 -26.87
C PHE A 193 31.33 27.42 -26.67
N LYS A 194 31.55 28.52 -27.35
CA LYS A 194 32.79 29.34 -27.28
C LYS A 194 32.48 30.52 -26.36
N ALA A 195 33.30 30.73 -25.35
CA ALA A 195 33.18 31.87 -24.45
C ALA A 195 34.17 32.97 -24.83
N SER A 196 35.25 33.12 -24.09
CA SER A 196 36.27 34.17 -24.33
C SER A 196 37.19 33.86 -25.51
N ASP A 197 37.46 32.60 -25.81
CA ASP A 197 38.28 32.16 -26.91
C ASP A 197 37.42 31.65 -28.09
N PRO A 198 37.37 32.37 -29.23
CA PRO A 198 36.57 31.97 -30.38
C PRO A 198 37.10 30.72 -31.11
N GLN A 199 38.27 30.22 -30.74
CA GLN A 199 38.89 29.02 -31.36
C GLN A 199 38.68 27.76 -30.49
N ARG A 200 38.15 27.90 -29.26
CA ARG A 200 38.01 26.79 -28.31
C ARG A 200 36.65 26.73 -27.67
N GLU A 201 36.06 25.53 -27.62
CA GLU A 201 34.87 25.27 -26.81
C GLU A 201 35.22 25.10 -25.33
N GLU A 202 34.43 25.68 -24.47
CA GLU A 202 34.56 25.58 -23.01
C GLU A 202 33.80 24.40 -22.45
N VAL A 203 34.13 23.95 -21.24
CA VAL A 203 33.36 22.94 -20.52
C VAL A 203 32.02 23.52 -20.04
N LEU A 204 30.98 22.70 -19.94
CA LEU A 204 29.64 23.16 -19.65
C LEU A 204 29.50 24.03 -18.38
N PRO A 205 30.16 23.74 -17.25
CA PRO A 205 30.06 24.59 -16.05
C PRO A 205 30.51 26.02 -16.30
N VAL A 206 31.55 26.21 -17.13
CA VAL A 206 32.07 27.54 -17.47
C VAL A 206 31.14 28.25 -18.44
N SER A 207 30.64 27.56 -19.47
CA SER A 207 29.77 28.16 -20.48
C SER A 207 28.42 28.66 -19.90
N TYR A 208 27.91 28.03 -18.86
CA TYR A 208 26.65 28.44 -18.22
C TYR A 208 26.80 29.48 -17.11
N THR A 209 27.95 29.59 -16.48
CA THR A 209 28.19 30.58 -15.41
C THR A 209 28.49 31.99 -15.97
N HIS A 210 28.69 32.12 -17.28
CA HIS A 210 28.98 33.40 -17.94
C HIS A 210 27.89 33.86 -18.91
N LEU A 211 26.73 33.16 -18.94
CA LEU A 211 25.51 33.57 -19.59
C LEU A 211 24.57 34.28 -18.58
#